data_48683c64e8a1367c28134fceb5355369
#
_entry.id   48683c64e8a1367c28134fceb5355369
#
_cell.length_a   1.000
_cell.length_b   1.000
_cell.length_c   1.000
_cell.angle_alpha   90.00
_cell.angle_beta   90.00
_cell.angle_gamma   90.00
#
_symmetry.space_group_name_H-M   'P 1'
#
loop_
_entity.id
_entity.type
_entity.pdbx_description
1 polymer ?
#
loop_
_entity_poly.entity_id
_entity_poly.type
_entity_poly.pdbx_seq_one_letter_code
_entity_poly.pdbx_strand_id
1 'polypeptide(L)'
;EVNPLSPHYYCSKCHYSDFESDEVRSFAGGCGYDMPDKKCPVCGEQLVKAGFDIPFETCLGFKVDKEPDIDLNFSGDYQAKAHKYTEVLFGEGHTFKAGTIGTLADKTAYGFVRNYYEEHEQRKRKCEIERVTEGCTGIRRSTGQHPGGIVVLPHGHDINEFTPVQHPANDMECGITTTHFDYHSIDHNLLKLDILGHDDPTMIRTLEDYITSDAMENEYNADHPFIATEIPLDDKDVIELFHGTEVLGIKPEDIDGCKIGSLGIPEFGT
;
A
#
# COMPACT_ATOMS: atom_id res chain seq x y z
N GLU A 1 7.43 6.96 -0.57
CA GLU A 1 8.01 5.65 -0.22
C GLU A 1 9.27 5.82 0.62
N VAL A 2 9.34 5.10 1.73
CA VAL A 2 10.54 5.09 2.56
C VAL A 2 11.60 4.23 1.89
N ASN A 3 12.79 4.80 1.60
CA ASN A 3 13.91 4.02 1.11
C ASN A 3 14.50 3.21 2.30
N PRO A 4 14.39 1.87 2.31
CA PRO A 4 14.82 1.03 3.44
C PRO A 4 16.34 0.82 3.51
N LEU A 5 17.09 1.39 2.58
CA LEU A 5 18.55 1.39 2.67
C LEU A 5 19.00 2.27 3.82
N SER A 6 20.16 1.97 4.41
CA SER A 6 20.79 2.83 5.41
C SER A 6 21.01 4.25 4.84
N PRO A 7 21.15 5.27 5.72
CA PRO A 7 21.42 6.64 5.29
C PRO A 7 22.58 6.71 4.30
N HIS A 8 22.39 7.42 3.20
CA HIS A 8 23.38 7.54 2.14
C HIS A 8 23.18 8.79 1.28
N TYR A 9 24.23 9.16 0.58
CA TYR A 9 24.15 10.10 -0.52
C TYR A 9 24.16 9.36 -1.86
N TYR A 10 23.45 9.88 -2.85
CA TYR A 10 23.62 9.46 -4.23
C TYR A 10 23.55 10.64 -5.22
N CYS A 11 24.17 10.49 -6.36
CA CYS A 11 24.13 11.47 -7.44
C CYS A 11 23.26 10.95 -8.58
N SER A 12 22.18 11.65 -8.90
CA SER A 12 21.28 11.31 -10.00
C SER A 12 21.94 11.40 -11.38
N LYS A 13 23.01 12.24 -11.50
CA LYS A 13 23.69 12.47 -12.76
C LYS A 13 24.81 11.48 -13.09
N CYS A 14 25.67 11.17 -12.15
CA CYS A 14 26.83 10.30 -12.39
C CYS A 14 26.78 8.98 -11.62
N HIS A 15 25.68 8.72 -10.89
CA HIS A 15 25.43 7.52 -10.10
C HIS A 15 26.48 7.25 -9.00
N TYR A 16 27.25 8.27 -8.60
CA TYR A 16 28.06 8.18 -7.39
C TYR A 16 27.18 7.93 -6.17
N SER A 17 27.59 7.06 -5.28
CA SER A 17 26.92 6.80 -4.01
C SER A 17 27.93 6.72 -2.87
N ASP A 18 27.51 7.15 -1.68
CA ASP A 18 28.31 7.15 -0.46
C ASP A 18 27.47 6.58 0.70
N PHE A 19 27.82 5.39 1.14
CA PHE A 19 27.23 4.69 2.27
C PHE A 19 28.20 4.58 3.46
N GLU A 20 29.47 4.93 3.27
CA GLU A 20 30.53 4.51 4.16
C GLU A 20 31.37 5.64 4.74
N SER A 21 31.26 6.88 4.26
CA SER A 21 32.01 7.99 4.84
C SER A 21 31.68 8.15 6.34
N ASP A 22 32.62 8.69 7.09
CA ASP A 22 32.43 8.94 8.54
C ASP A 22 31.22 9.85 8.80
N GLU A 23 30.95 10.78 7.89
CA GLU A 23 29.79 11.65 7.93
C GLU A 23 28.49 10.82 7.83
N VAL A 24 28.36 9.94 6.82
CA VAL A 24 27.20 9.08 6.64
C VAL A 24 27.03 8.12 7.83
N ARG A 25 28.10 7.51 8.28
CA ARG A 25 28.09 6.60 9.43
C ARG A 25 27.66 7.27 10.74
N SER A 26 27.86 8.59 10.86
CA SER A 26 27.38 9.33 12.05
C SER A 26 25.85 9.41 12.13
N PHE A 27 25.15 9.16 11.03
CA PHE A 27 23.68 9.10 10.95
C PHE A 27 23.11 7.68 11.02
N ALA A 28 23.95 6.68 11.33
CA ALA A 28 23.48 5.32 11.55
C ALA A 28 22.39 5.26 12.65
N GLY A 29 21.30 4.55 12.38
CA GLY A 29 20.13 4.51 13.25
C GLY A 29 19.17 5.69 13.08
N GLY A 30 19.42 6.57 12.12
CA GLY A 30 18.64 7.78 11.85
C GLY A 30 18.08 7.84 10.44
N CYS A 31 17.83 9.08 10.00
CA CYS A 31 17.25 9.39 8.70
C CYS A 31 18.29 10.04 7.79
N GLY A 32 18.44 9.54 6.57
CA GLY A 32 19.35 10.10 5.59
C GLY A 32 18.99 11.53 5.15
N TYR A 33 17.71 11.89 5.21
CA TYR A 33 17.26 13.24 4.88
C TYR A 33 17.75 14.32 5.85
N ASP A 34 18.12 13.93 7.08
CA ASP A 34 18.68 14.84 8.08
C ASP A 34 20.19 15.15 7.87
N MET A 35 20.83 14.45 6.91
CA MET A 35 22.23 14.69 6.59
C MET A 35 22.41 16.07 5.96
N PRO A 36 23.58 16.73 6.13
CA PRO A 36 23.86 18.02 5.52
C PRO A 36 23.89 17.94 3.99
N ASP A 37 23.60 19.06 3.34
CA ASP A 37 23.69 19.19 1.90
C ASP A 37 25.15 19.12 1.43
N LYS A 38 25.38 18.33 0.37
CA LYS A 38 26.73 18.06 -0.12
C LYS A 38 26.75 17.98 -1.64
N LYS A 39 27.85 18.46 -2.25
CA LYS A 39 28.06 18.33 -3.68
C LYS A 39 28.79 17.04 -4.02
N CYS A 40 28.43 16.45 -5.15
CA CYS A 40 29.08 15.25 -5.67
C CYS A 40 30.58 15.49 -5.90
N PRO A 41 31.45 14.67 -5.34
CA PRO A 41 32.88 14.80 -5.52
C PRO A 41 33.36 14.46 -6.94
N VAL A 42 32.51 13.80 -7.74
CA VAL A 42 32.84 13.38 -9.11
C VAL A 42 32.40 14.41 -10.13
N CYS A 43 31.17 14.91 -10.07
CA CYS A 43 30.62 15.79 -11.12
C CYS A 43 30.19 17.16 -10.62
N GLY A 44 30.25 17.42 -9.31
CA GLY A 44 29.89 18.71 -8.71
C GLY A 44 28.39 18.97 -8.57
N GLU A 45 27.51 18.04 -9.01
CA GLU A 45 26.07 18.14 -8.88
C GLU A 45 25.65 18.02 -7.40
N GLN A 46 24.49 18.56 -7.03
CA GLN A 46 23.94 18.40 -5.69
C GLN A 46 23.64 16.91 -5.44
N LEU A 47 24.13 16.35 -4.32
CA LEU A 47 23.81 15.01 -3.93
C LEU A 47 22.39 14.93 -3.35
N VAL A 48 21.70 13.88 -3.68
CA VAL A 48 20.43 13.50 -3.06
C VAL A 48 20.72 12.74 -1.77
N LYS A 49 20.00 13.10 -0.73
CA LYS A 49 20.04 12.47 0.60
C LYS A 49 18.90 11.46 0.68
N ALA A 50 19.16 10.26 1.12
CA ALA A 50 18.15 9.21 1.21
C ALA A 50 18.49 8.16 2.27
N GLY A 51 17.54 7.29 2.51
CA GLY A 51 17.68 6.12 3.36
C GLY A 51 17.21 6.32 4.80
N PHE A 52 16.71 5.22 5.37
CA PHE A 52 16.34 5.11 6.77
C PHE A 52 16.94 3.83 7.32
N ASP A 53 17.54 3.92 8.50
CA ASP A 53 18.07 2.74 9.18
C ASP A 53 16.92 2.03 9.90
N ILE A 54 16.11 1.33 9.13
CA ILE A 54 14.98 0.55 9.66
C ILE A 54 15.52 -0.83 10.06
N PRO A 55 15.36 -1.26 11.32
CA PRO A 55 15.71 -2.61 11.70
C PRO A 55 14.98 -3.64 10.85
N PHE A 56 15.72 -4.57 10.27
CA PHE A 56 15.18 -5.59 9.36
C PHE A 56 14.10 -6.46 10.02
N GLU A 57 14.19 -6.59 11.34
CA GLU A 57 13.24 -7.28 12.19
C GLU A 57 11.84 -6.67 12.18
N THR A 58 11.70 -5.38 11.86
CA THR A 58 10.38 -4.75 11.71
C THR A 58 9.62 -5.28 10.50
N CYS A 59 10.33 -5.72 9.47
CA CYS A 59 9.74 -6.25 8.23
C CYS A 59 9.60 -7.77 8.26
N LEU A 60 10.59 -8.48 8.77
CA LEU A 60 10.67 -9.94 8.73
C LEU A 60 10.37 -10.64 10.07
N GLY A 61 10.15 -9.88 11.16
CA GLY A 61 10.04 -10.42 12.50
C GLY A 61 11.40 -10.79 13.10
N PHE A 62 11.48 -10.88 14.44
CA PHE A 62 12.74 -11.16 15.17
C PHE A 62 13.35 -12.54 14.86
N LYS A 63 12.55 -13.46 14.31
CA LYS A 63 13.00 -14.81 13.94
C LYS A 63 13.16 -14.99 12.44
N VAL A 64 12.96 -13.92 11.67
CA VAL A 64 12.91 -13.96 10.19
C VAL A 64 11.85 -14.99 9.72
N ASP A 65 10.70 -14.98 10.38
CA ASP A 65 9.60 -15.93 10.21
C ASP A 65 8.40 -15.30 9.49
N LYS A 66 8.53 -14.06 9.02
CA LYS A 66 7.51 -13.38 8.23
C LYS A 66 8.00 -13.13 6.81
N GLU A 67 7.17 -13.46 5.85
CA GLU A 67 7.35 -13.00 4.48
C GLU A 67 7.06 -11.48 4.41
N PRO A 68 7.84 -10.71 3.65
CA PRO A 68 7.56 -9.28 3.47
C PRO A 68 6.23 -9.08 2.73
N ASP A 69 5.38 -8.23 3.27
CA ASP A 69 4.20 -7.74 2.57
C ASP A 69 4.62 -6.56 1.70
N ILE A 70 4.32 -6.64 0.40
CA ILE A 70 4.74 -5.62 -0.58
C ILE A 70 3.50 -4.95 -1.14
N ASP A 71 3.21 -3.78 -0.61
CA ASP A 71 2.11 -2.92 -1.06
C ASP A 71 2.59 -1.95 -2.13
N LEU A 72 1.94 -1.97 -3.28
CA LEU A 72 2.24 -1.11 -4.42
C LEU A 72 1.00 -0.30 -4.79
N ASN A 73 1.07 1.00 -4.56
CA ASN A 73 -0.04 1.92 -4.83
C ASN A 73 0.04 2.48 -6.25
N PHE A 74 -0.95 2.18 -7.06
CA PHE A 74 -1.12 2.69 -8.40
C PHE A 74 -2.38 3.53 -8.52
N SER A 75 -2.44 4.39 -9.53
CA SER A 75 -3.70 4.97 -9.95
C SER A 75 -4.72 3.86 -10.27
N GLY A 76 -5.95 4.00 -9.80
CA GLY A 76 -7.03 3.05 -10.09
C GLY A 76 -7.20 2.77 -11.58
N ASP A 77 -6.98 3.77 -12.44
CA ASP A 77 -7.07 3.65 -13.90
C ASP A 77 -5.97 2.75 -14.50
N TYR A 78 -4.85 2.61 -13.80
CA TYR A 78 -3.68 1.84 -14.24
C TYR A 78 -3.51 0.50 -13.53
N GLN A 79 -4.26 0.22 -12.47
CA GLN A 79 -4.15 -1.00 -11.68
C GLN A 79 -4.19 -2.27 -12.53
N ALA A 80 -5.15 -2.35 -13.45
CA ALA A 80 -5.29 -3.52 -14.33
C ALA A 80 -4.08 -3.72 -15.24
N LYS A 81 -3.45 -2.63 -15.70
CA LYS A 81 -2.21 -2.68 -16.50
C LYS A 81 -1.02 -3.13 -15.65
N ALA A 82 -0.94 -2.66 -14.40
CA ALA A 82 0.09 -3.07 -13.46
C ALA A 82 -0.02 -4.57 -13.14
N HIS A 83 -1.23 -5.08 -12.89
CA HIS A 83 -1.48 -6.53 -12.73
C HIS A 83 -0.98 -7.33 -13.93
N LYS A 84 -1.32 -6.91 -15.14
CA LYS A 84 -0.88 -7.61 -16.35
C LYS A 84 0.64 -7.52 -16.55
N TYR A 85 1.27 -6.43 -16.12
CA TYR A 85 2.71 -6.25 -16.25
C TYR A 85 3.52 -7.20 -15.36
N THR A 86 2.94 -7.71 -14.28
CA THR A 86 3.59 -8.75 -13.46
C THR A 86 3.91 -10.01 -14.26
N GLU A 87 3.07 -10.36 -15.25
CA GLU A 87 3.36 -11.49 -16.16
C GLU A 87 4.59 -11.22 -17.04
N VAL A 88 4.84 -9.97 -17.40
CA VAL A 88 6.04 -9.58 -18.15
C VAL A 88 7.29 -9.67 -17.28
N LEU A 89 7.17 -9.28 -16.00
CA LEU A 89 8.31 -9.27 -15.07
C LEU A 89 8.71 -10.67 -14.60
N PHE A 90 7.74 -11.51 -14.28
CA PHE A 90 7.96 -12.82 -13.66
C PHE A 90 7.79 -13.99 -14.64
N GLY A 91 7.28 -13.74 -15.82
CA GLY A 91 6.99 -14.74 -16.84
C GLY A 91 5.53 -15.19 -16.85
N GLU A 92 5.05 -15.56 -18.03
CA GLU A 92 3.71 -16.11 -18.22
C GLU A 92 3.55 -17.42 -17.43
N GLY A 93 2.44 -17.56 -16.71
CA GLY A 93 2.17 -18.72 -15.86
C GLY A 93 2.84 -18.68 -14.48
N HIS A 94 3.58 -17.60 -14.13
CA HIS A 94 4.23 -17.44 -12.84
C HIS A 94 3.52 -16.41 -11.93
N THR A 95 2.43 -15.83 -12.39
CA THR A 95 1.64 -14.89 -11.58
C THR A 95 0.16 -15.28 -11.62
N PHE A 96 -0.46 -15.25 -10.44
CA PHE A 96 -1.87 -15.61 -10.26
C PHE A 96 -2.54 -14.56 -9.38
N LYS A 97 -3.77 -14.22 -9.67
CA LYS A 97 -4.54 -13.42 -8.72
C LYS A 97 -4.80 -14.22 -7.45
N ALA A 98 -4.65 -13.59 -6.29
CA ALA A 98 -4.98 -14.21 -5.02
C ALA A 98 -6.50 -14.45 -4.95
N GLY A 99 -6.89 -15.66 -4.57
CA GLY A 99 -8.27 -16.00 -4.28
C GLY A 99 -8.67 -15.55 -2.88
N THR A 100 -9.96 -15.31 -2.70
CA THR A 100 -10.56 -15.04 -1.39
C THR A 100 -11.68 -16.02 -1.11
N ILE A 101 -11.87 -16.34 0.17
CA ILE A 101 -12.98 -17.17 0.63
C ILE A 101 -13.88 -16.33 1.53
N GLY A 102 -15.06 -16.01 1.02
CA GLY A 102 -16.08 -15.33 1.81
C GLY A 102 -16.76 -16.27 2.79
N THR A 103 -16.79 -15.89 4.06
CA THR A 103 -17.46 -16.63 5.13
C THR A 103 -18.70 -15.86 5.60
N LEU A 104 -19.60 -16.57 6.31
CA LEU A 104 -20.74 -15.94 6.96
C LEU A 104 -20.30 -15.11 8.16
N ALA A 105 -20.52 -13.80 8.09
CA ALA A 105 -20.33 -12.91 9.24
C ALA A 105 -21.49 -13.03 10.23
N ASP A 106 -21.24 -12.71 11.51
CA ASP A 106 -22.20 -12.82 12.62
C ASP A 106 -23.57 -12.22 12.30
N LYS A 107 -23.61 -10.98 11.81
CA LYS A 107 -24.89 -10.30 11.50
C LYS A 107 -25.69 -11.03 10.43
N THR A 108 -25.00 -11.55 9.42
CA THR A 108 -25.63 -12.31 8.32
C THR A 108 -26.13 -13.67 8.83
N ALA A 109 -25.31 -14.37 9.59
CA ALA A 109 -25.67 -15.63 10.20
C ALA A 109 -26.88 -15.50 11.13
N TYR A 110 -26.90 -14.44 11.98
CA TYR A 110 -28.03 -14.13 12.85
C TYR A 110 -29.32 -13.90 12.05
N GLY A 111 -29.21 -13.13 10.94
CA GLY A 111 -30.35 -12.92 10.05
C GLY A 111 -30.91 -14.21 9.48
N PHE A 112 -30.05 -15.11 9.01
CA PHE A 112 -30.47 -16.42 8.48
C PHE A 112 -31.13 -17.30 9.55
N VAL A 113 -30.55 -17.40 10.72
CA VAL A 113 -31.10 -18.20 11.83
C VAL A 113 -32.46 -17.67 12.29
N ARG A 114 -32.58 -16.33 12.42
CA ARG A 114 -33.86 -15.70 12.76
C ARG A 114 -34.92 -15.97 11.71
N ASN A 115 -34.61 -15.72 10.43
CA ASN A 115 -35.55 -15.91 9.35
C ASN A 115 -35.98 -17.39 9.22
N TYR A 116 -35.05 -18.33 9.39
CA TYR A 116 -35.38 -19.76 9.45
C TYR A 116 -36.44 -20.10 10.48
N TYR A 117 -36.29 -19.58 11.72
CA TYR A 117 -37.27 -19.82 12.77
C TYR A 117 -38.60 -19.10 12.52
N GLU A 118 -38.58 -17.91 11.91
CA GLU A 118 -39.78 -17.18 11.53
C GLU A 118 -40.54 -17.93 10.42
N GLU A 119 -39.88 -18.41 9.38
CA GLU A 119 -40.47 -19.19 8.27
C GLU A 119 -41.07 -20.53 8.73
N HIS A 120 -40.50 -21.13 9.77
CA HIS A 120 -41.01 -22.37 10.36
C HIS A 120 -41.96 -22.12 11.53
N GLU A 121 -42.44 -20.92 11.74
CA GLU A 121 -43.33 -20.51 12.83
C GLU A 121 -42.85 -20.89 14.23
N GLN A 122 -41.53 -20.98 14.42
CA GLN A 122 -40.88 -21.32 15.68
C GLN A 122 -40.46 -20.10 16.44
N ARG A 123 -41.11 -19.76 17.53
CA ARG A 123 -40.65 -18.67 18.42
C ARG A 123 -39.54 -19.17 19.33
N LYS A 124 -38.32 -18.65 19.13
CA LYS A 124 -37.14 -18.92 19.97
C LYS A 124 -36.74 -17.70 20.78
N ARG A 125 -36.08 -17.94 21.92
CA ARG A 125 -35.46 -16.88 22.69
C ARG A 125 -34.21 -16.37 21.97
N LYS A 126 -33.84 -15.11 22.23
CA LYS A 126 -32.66 -14.48 21.62
C LYS A 126 -31.38 -15.29 21.87
N CYS A 127 -31.17 -15.78 23.09
CA CYS A 127 -30.01 -16.60 23.44
C CYS A 127 -29.90 -17.91 22.63
N GLU A 128 -31.03 -18.51 22.24
CA GLU A 128 -31.03 -19.69 21.39
C GLU A 128 -30.70 -19.34 19.93
N ILE A 129 -31.19 -18.21 19.42
CA ILE A 129 -30.83 -17.70 18.11
C ILE A 129 -29.33 -17.40 18.06
N GLU A 130 -28.79 -16.73 19.09
CA GLU A 130 -27.36 -16.42 19.22
C GLU A 130 -26.50 -17.68 19.26
N ARG A 131 -26.89 -18.68 20.05
CA ARG A 131 -26.17 -19.96 20.13
C ARG A 131 -26.07 -20.68 18.77
N VAL A 132 -27.18 -20.69 18.02
CA VAL A 132 -27.19 -21.32 16.68
C VAL A 132 -26.40 -20.46 15.69
N THR A 133 -26.48 -19.13 15.80
CA THR A 133 -25.71 -18.19 14.99
C THR A 133 -24.21 -18.44 15.12
N GLU A 134 -23.72 -18.65 16.35
CA GLU A 134 -22.31 -18.96 16.60
C GLU A 134 -21.83 -20.17 15.85
N GLY A 135 -22.67 -21.24 15.76
CA GLY A 135 -22.38 -22.42 14.96
C GLY A 135 -22.45 -22.23 13.44
N CYS A 136 -23.07 -21.13 12.98
CA CYS A 136 -23.17 -20.79 11.55
C CYS A 136 -22.14 -19.76 11.11
N THR A 137 -21.56 -19.02 12.04
CA THR A 137 -20.53 -18.01 11.76
C THR A 137 -19.25 -18.65 11.27
N GLY A 138 -18.58 -18.04 10.29
CA GLY A 138 -17.34 -18.53 9.71
C GLY A 138 -17.50 -19.64 8.68
N ILE A 139 -18.73 -20.12 8.42
CA ILE A 139 -18.97 -21.11 7.37
C ILE A 139 -18.65 -20.50 5.99
N ARG A 140 -17.89 -21.22 5.20
CA ARG A 140 -17.51 -20.80 3.84
C ARG A 140 -18.76 -20.72 2.96
N ARG A 141 -18.91 -19.60 2.25
CA ARG A 141 -20.09 -19.31 1.44
C ARG A 141 -19.78 -19.10 -0.03
N SER A 142 -18.77 -18.32 -0.32
CA SER A 142 -18.42 -17.92 -1.70
C SER A 142 -16.91 -17.86 -1.87
N THR A 143 -16.49 -17.92 -3.12
CA THR A 143 -15.12 -17.63 -3.53
C THR A 143 -15.11 -16.34 -4.34
N GLY A 144 -14.02 -15.61 -4.27
CA GLY A 144 -13.82 -14.36 -4.99
C GLY A 144 -12.36 -14.18 -5.36
N GLN A 145 -12.06 -13.01 -5.87
CA GLN A 145 -10.68 -12.57 -6.12
C GLN A 145 -10.31 -11.46 -5.17
N HIS A 146 -9.05 -11.46 -4.72
CA HIS A 146 -8.51 -10.34 -3.97
C HIS A 146 -8.37 -9.11 -4.90
N PRO A 147 -8.75 -7.90 -4.48
CA PRO A 147 -8.78 -6.75 -5.37
C PRO A 147 -7.39 -6.32 -5.86
N GLY A 148 -6.34 -6.54 -5.05
CA GLY A 148 -4.97 -6.12 -5.35
C GLY A 148 -3.94 -7.25 -5.34
N GLY A 149 -4.24 -8.39 -4.72
CA GLY A 149 -3.26 -9.44 -4.46
C GLY A 149 -2.86 -10.23 -5.72
N ILE A 150 -1.57 -10.26 -5.98
CA ILE A 150 -0.94 -11.13 -7.00
C ILE A 150 0.03 -12.05 -6.29
N VAL A 151 -0.15 -13.34 -6.47
CA VAL A 151 0.76 -14.37 -5.97
C VAL A 151 1.81 -14.66 -7.03
N VAL A 152 3.08 -14.62 -6.64
CA VAL A 152 4.22 -14.90 -7.52
C VAL A 152 4.73 -16.31 -7.25
N LEU A 153 4.78 -17.12 -8.31
CA LEU A 153 5.27 -18.49 -8.28
C LEU A 153 6.79 -18.52 -8.58
N PRO A 154 7.59 -19.21 -7.75
CA PRO A 154 9.01 -19.38 -8.01
C PRO A 154 9.27 -20.13 -9.32
N HIS A 155 10.37 -19.81 -10.00
CA HIS A 155 10.78 -20.53 -11.20
C HIS A 155 11.00 -22.01 -10.95
N GLY A 156 10.52 -22.84 -11.87
CA GLY A 156 10.67 -24.30 -11.81
C GLY A 156 9.61 -25.02 -11.01
N HIS A 157 8.63 -24.31 -10.46
CA HIS A 157 7.51 -24.88 -9.73
C HIS A 157 6.19 -24.73 -10.50
N ASP A 158 5.24 -25.60 -10.22
CA ASP A 158 3.85 -25.52 -10.69
C ASP A 158 2.95 -25.02 -9.56
N ILE A 159 1.98 -24.16 -9.87
CA ILE A 159 1.07 -23.59 -8.87
C ILE A 159 0.29 -24.71 -8.14
N ASN A 160 0.02 -25.84 -8.77
CA ASN A 160 -0.68 -26.97 -8.17
C ASN A 160 0.12 -27.69 -7.07
N GLU A 161 1.41 -27.40 -6.92
CA GLU A 161 2.21 -27.86 -5.79
C GLU A 161 1.81 -27.14 -4.49
N PHE A 162 1.26 -25.92 -4.60
CA PHE A 162 0.91 -25.04 -3.49
C PHE A 162 -0.60 -24.93 -3.27
N THR A 163 -1.37 -24.78 -4.35
CA THR A 163 -2.81 -24.56 -4.29
C THR A 163 -3.50 -24.98 -5.59
N PRO A 164 -4.72 -25.52 -5.53
CA PRO A 164 -5.56 -25.59 -6.72
C PRO A 164 -5.85 -24.18 -7.26
N VAL A 165 -6.18 -24.10 -8.53
CA VAL A 165 -6.63 -22.86 -9.17
C VAL A 165 -8.12 -22.94 -9.50
N GLN A 166 -8.76 -21.79 -9.61
CA GLN A 166 -10.20 -21.70 -9.91
C GLN A 166 -10.54 -20.46 -10.70
N HIS A 167 -11.72 -20.46 -11.30
CA HIS A 167 -12.36 -19.26 -11.78
C HIS A 167 -13.20 -18.64 -10.66
N PRO A 168 -12.96 -17.37 -10.28
CA PRO A 168 -13.68 -16.74 -9.17
C PRO A 168 -15.19 -16.70 -9.46
N ALA A 169 -15.99 -16.93 -8.42
CA ALA A 169 -17.46 -17.00 -8.51
C ALA A 169 -18.00 -18.02 -9.52
N ASN A 170 -17.21 -19.03 -9.91
CA ASN A 170 -17.54 -20.01 -10.98
C ASN A 170 -17.80 -19.37 -12.36
N ASP A 171 -17.28 -18.18 -12.61
CA ASP A 171 -17.40 -17.50 -13.90
C ASP A 171 -16.29 -17.96 -14.85
N MET A 172 -16.65 -18.86 -15.76
CA MET A 172 -15.74 -19.41 -16.77
C MET A 172 -15.44 -18.42 -17.91
N GLU A 173 -16.26 -17.38 -18.06
CA GLU A 173 -16.13 -16.40 -19.17
C GLU A 173 -15.21 -15.24 -18.80
N CYS A 174 -14.96 -15.00 -17.53
CA CYS A 174 -14.12 -13.87 -17.08
C CYS A 174 -12.65 -13.99 -17.48
N GLY A 175 -12.19 -15.19 -17.89
CA GLY A 175 -10.80 -15.43 -18.29
C GLY A 175 -9.76 -15.24 -17.17
N ILE A 176 -10.21 -15.06 -15.92
CA ILE A 176 -9.35 -14.85 -14.75
C ILE A 176 -9.20 -16.18 -14.01
N THR A 177 -7.96 -16.54 -13.72
CA THR A 177 -7.63 -17.68 -12.85
C THR A 177 -7.07 -17.15 -11.53
N THR A 178 -7.62 -17.64 -10.42
CA THR A 178 -7.15 -17.30 -9.07
C THR A 178 -6.66 -18.53 -8.34
N THR A 179 -5.87 -18.31 -7.28
CA THR A 179 -5.60 -19.37 -6.30
C THR A 179 -6.91 -19.75 -5.61
N HIS A 180 -7.04 -21.03 -5.22
CA HIS A 180 -8.25 -21.49 -4.52
C HIS A 180 -8.11 -21.33 -3.01
N PHE A 181 -6.96 -21.67 -2.45
CA PHE A 181 -6.72 -21.48 -1.03
C PHE A 181 -6.65 -19.98 -0.71
N ASP A 182 -7.18 -19.62 0.46
CA ASP A 182 -6.96 -18.29 1.01
C ASP A 182 -5.46 -18.03 1.16
N TYR A 183 -5.01 -16.82 0.83
CA TYR A 183 -3.59 -16.50 0.83
C TYR A 183 -2.93 -16.77 2.18
N HIS A 184 -3.58 -16.48 3.30
CA HIS A 184 -3.04 -16.76 4.64
C HIS A 184 -2.75 -18.25 4.93
N SER A 185 -3.23 -19.14 4.08
CA SER A 185 -2.91 -20.56 4.17
C SER A 185 -1.68 -20.97 3.36
N ILE A 186 -1.16 -20.08 2.51
CA ILE A 186 -0.04 -20.35 1.59
C ILE A 186 1.04 -19.24 1.63
N ASP A 187 0.90 -18.25 2.49
CA ASP A 187 1.78 -17.08 2.62
C ASP A 187 3.23 -17.45 2.96
N HIS A 188 3.45 -18.55 3.69
CA HIS A 188 4.79 -19.02 4.02
C HIS A 188 5.59 -19.59 2.83
N ASN A 189 4.97 -19.79 1.68
CA ASN A 189 5.59 -20.48 0.55
C ASN A 189 5.64 -19.62 -0.72
N LEU A 190 4.82 -18.59 -0.80
CA LEU A 190 4.64 -17.78 -2.00
C LEU A 190 4.66 -16.28 -1.65
N LEU A 191 5.38 -15.51 -2.45
CA LEU A 191 5.38 -14.06 -2.34
C LEU A 191 4.06 -13.49 -2.87
N LYS A 192 3.47 -12.57 -2.12
CA LYS A 192 2.32 -11.78 -2.55
C LYS A 192 2.74 -10.34 -2.82
N LEU A 193 2.25 -9.80 -3.91
CA LEU A 193 2.29 -8.37 -4.20
C LEU A 193 0.88 -7.83 -4.08
N ASP A 194 0.66 -6.85 -3.23
CA ASP A 194 -0.60 -6.12 -3.17
C ASP A 194 -0.53 -4.88 -4.08
N ILE A 195 -1.04 -5.03 -5.29
CA ILE A 195 -1.12 -3.97 -6.29
C ILE A 195 -2.46 -3.29 -6.13
N LEU A 196 -2.45 -2.19 -5.37
CA LEU A 196 -3.66 -1.47 -4.96
C LEU A 196 -3.95 -0.30 -5.92
N GLY A 197 -5.22 -0.12 -6.25
CA GLY A 197 -5.69 1.04 -7.00
C GLY A 197 -6.17 2.12 -6.03
N HIS A 198 -5.45 3.24 -5.98
CA HIS A 198 -5.77 4.39 -5.13
C HIS A 198 -6.13 5.62 -5.97
N ASP A 199 -6.88 6.52 -5.38
CA ASP A 199 -7.20 7.81 -5.99
C ASP A 199 -6.03 8.81 -5.87
N ASP A 200 -5.21 8.71 -4.82
CA ASP A 200 -4.12 9.64 -4.55
C ASP A 200 -3.11 9.74 -5.70
N PRO A 201 -2.58 8.65 -6.28
CA PRO A 201 -1.69 8.75 -7.45
C PRO A 201 -2.36 9.41 -8.66
N THR A 202 -3.66 9.22 -8.83
CA THR A 202 -4.43 9.86 -9.90
C THR A 202 -4.54 11.37 -9.65
N MET A 203 -4.81 11.76 -8.40
CA MET A 203 -4.89 13.17 -8.00
C MET A 203 -3.56 13.87 -8.12
N ILE A 204 -2.47 13.26 -7.67
CA ILE A 204 -1.11 13.80 -7.80
C ILE A 204 -0.78 14.03 -9.28
N ARG A 205 -1.01 13.05 -10.14
CA ARG A 205 -0.78 13.21 -11.59
C ARG A 205 -1.62 14.31 -12.19
N THR A 206 -2.88 14.42 -11.82
CA THR A 206 -3.77 15.50 -12.28
C THR A 206 -3.26 16.86 -11.84
N LEU A 207 -2.74 16.99 -10.63
CA LEU A 207 -2.15 18.23 -10.13
C LEU A 207 -0.84 18.58 -10.87
N GLU A 208 0.03 17.59 -11.11
CA GLU A 208 1.24 17.79 -11.92
C GLU A 208 0.90 18.32 -13.32
N ASP A 209 -0.04 17.68 -14.00
CA ASP A 209 -0.48 18.08 -15.34
C ASP A 209 -1.13 19.48 -15.32
N TYR A 210 -1.91 19.80 -14.29
CA TYR A 210 -2.57 21.12 -14.15
C TYR A 210 -1.57 22.23 -13.85
N ILE A 211 -0.64 22.03 -12.91
CA ILE A 211 0.39 23.02 -12.56
C ILE A 211 1.34 23.27 -13.74
N THR A 212 1.68 22.23 -14.49
CA THR A 212 2.55 22.31 -15.67
C THR A 212 1.86 22.96 -16.87
N SER A 213 0.51 23.00 -16.88
CA SER A 213 -0.24 23.53 -18.02
C SER A 213 -0.18 25.06 -18.12
N ASP A 214 -0.37 25.57 -19.33
CA ASP A 214 -0.48 27.01 -19.60
C ASP A 214 -1.69 27.69 -18.93
N ALA A 215 -2.53 26.91 -18.24
CA ALA A 215 -3.68 27.43 -17.48
C ALA A 215 -3.29 28.16 -16.19
N MET A 216 -2.07 27.97 -15.71
CA MET A 216 -1.54 28.61 -14.51
C MET A 216 -0.35 29.51 -14.85
N GLU A 217 -0.39 30.75 -14.34
CA GLU A 217 0.77 31.65 -14.38
C GLU A 217 1.77 31.25 -13.27
N ASN A 218 2.72 30.39 -13.61
CA ASN A 218 3.80 29.95 -12.72
C ASN A 218 5.09 29.71 -13.51
N GLU A 219 6.13 29.22 -12.86
CA GLU A 219 7.43 28.93 -13.47
C GLU A 219 7.49 27.60 -14.23
N TYR A 220 6.47 26.73 -14.05
CA TYR A 220 6.42 25.41 -14.66
C TYR A 220 5.76 25.44 -16.04
N ASN A 221 6.25 24.61 -16.95
CA ASN A 221 5.76 24.47 -18.31
C ASN A 221 6.18 23.12 -18.90
N ALA A 222 5.88 22.87 -20.17
CA ALA A 222 6.21 21.61 -20.84
C ALA A 222 7.72 21.30 -20.87
N ASP A 223 8.58 22.31 -20.91
CA ASP A 223 10.05 22.17 -20.90
C ASP A 223 10.62 22.01 -19.48
N HIS A 224 9.89 22.48 -18.48
CA HIS A 224 10.21 22.41 -17.05
C HIS A 224 8.96 22.02 -16.26
N PRO A 225 8.55 20.72 -16.29
CA PRO A 225 7.33 20.29 -15.65
C PRO A 225 7.46 20.29 -14.12
N PHE A 226 6.33 20.52 -13.45
CA PHE A 226 6.24 20.26 -12.01
C PHE A 226 6.24 18.77 -11.74
N ILE A 227 7.10 18.30 -10.84
CA ILE A 227 7.24 16.89 -10.45
C ILE A 227 7.05 16.78 -8.93
N ALA A 228 6.00 16.12 -8.50
CA ALA A 228 5.64 16.02 -7.09
C ALA A 228 6.71 15.34 -6.22
N THR A 229 7.49 14.42 -6.79
CA THR A 229 8.60 13.75 -6.07
C THR A 229 9.81 14.65 -5.84
N GLU A 230 9.88 15.83 -6.45
CA GLU A 230 10.93 16.84 -6.24
C GLU A 230 10.57 17.85 -5.14
N ILE A 231 9.36 17.78 -4.58
CA ILE A 231 8.92 18.61 -3.46
C ILE A 231 9.82 18.32 -2.25
N PRO A 232 10.42 19.36 -1.63
CA PRO A 232 11.20 19.19 -0.41
C PRO A 232 10.35 18.59 0.72
N LEU A 233 10.84 17.54 1.36
CA LEU A 233 10.15 16.87 2.47
C LEU A 233 10.46 17.49 3.84
N ASP A 234 11.36 18.49 3.87
CA ASP A 234 11.85 19.18 5.07
C ASP A 234 11.39 20.65 5.14
N ASP A 235 10.35 21.01 4.40
CA ASP A 235 9.76 22.34 4.47
C ASP A 235 9.19 22.60 5.87
N LYS A 236 9.70 23.68 6.51
CA LYS A 236 9.36 23.98 7.91
C LYS A 236 7.91 24.35 8.12
N ASP A 237 7.31 25.03 7.16
CA ASP A 237 5.92 25.47 7.24
C ASP A 237 5.00 24.27 7.11
N VAL A 238 5.34 23.30 6.25
CA VAL A 238 4.60 22.02 6.15
C VAL A 238 4.75 21.21 7.42
N ILE A 239 5.94 21.12 8.00
CA ILE A 239 6.17 20.40 9.26
C ILE A 239 5.38 21.05 10.41
N GLU A 240 5.31 22.39 10.44
CA GLU A 240 4.56 23.13 11.47
C GLU A 240 3.05 22.83 11.45
N LEU A 241 2.48 22.42 10.30
CA LEU A 241 1.07 21.98 10.22
C LEU A 241 0.74 20.81 11.15
N PHE A 242 1.72 19.99 11.50
CA PHE A 242 1.53 18.88 12.44
C PHE A 242 1.55 19.34 13.91
N HIS A 243 1.99 20.55 14.18
CA HIS A 243 2.10 21.14 15.51
C HIS A 243 1.07 22.23 15.79
N GLY A 244 0.62 22.94 14.73
CA GLY A 244 -0.23 24.10 14.87
C GLY A 244 -1.05 24.41 13.61
N THR A 245 -1.76 25.54 13.68
CA THR A 245 -2.58 26.08 12.59
C THR A 245 -2.09 27.44 12.12
N GLU A 246 -1.05 27.98 12.73
CA GLU A 246 -0.55 29.34 12.54
C GLU A 246 -0.11 29.57 11.10
N VAL A 247 0.51 28.59 10.46
CA VAL A 247 0.95 28.65 9.06
C VAL A 247 -0.20 28.89 8.10
N LEU A 248 -1.39 28.38 8.43
CA LEU A 248 -2.62 28.59 7.67
C LEU A 248 -3.26 29.95 7.93
N GLY A 249 -2.73 30.74 8.89
CA GLY A 249 -3.34 31.97 9.34
C GLY A 249 -4.68 31.78 10.05
N ILE A 250 -4.96 30.58 10.52
CA ILE A 250 -6.21 30.19 11.18
C ILE A 250 -5.93 29.97 12.66
N LYS A 251 -6.83 30.50 13.52
CA LYS A 251 -6.74 30.27 14.98
C LYS A 251 -7.58 29.04 15.37
N PRO A 252 -7.17 28.30 16.41
CA PRO A 252 -7.96 27.17 16.91
C PRO A 252 -9.42 27.53 17.24
N GLU A 253 -9.68 28.78 17.70
CA GLU A 253 -11.02 29.25 18.01
C GLU A 253 -11.93 29.33 16.78
N ASP A 254 -11.35 29.52 15.58
CA ASP A 254 -12.08 29.63 14.32
C ASP A 254 -12.50 28.24 13.76
N ILE A 255 -11.95 27.17 14.33
CA ILE A 255 -12.14 25.78 13.89
C ILE A 255 -12.45 24.83 15.05
N ASP A 256 -13.38 25.24 15.92
CA ASP A 256 -13.88 24.45 17.05
C ASP A 256 -12.78 23.95 18.02
N GLY A 257 -11.67 24.69 18.13
CA GLY A 257 -10.56 24.37 19.03
C GLY A 257 -9.58 23.33 18.47
N CYS A 258 -9.65 23.01 17.21
CA CYS A 258 -8.66 22.14 16.55
C CYS A 258 -7.27 22.81 16.58
N LYS A 259 -6.26 22.05 17.04
CA LYS A 259 -4.90 22.56 17.24
C LYS A 259 -3.90 22.04 16.19
N ILE A 260 -4.37 21.28 15.22
CA ILE A 260 -3.52 20.61 14.23
C ILE A 260 -3.93 21.06 12.84
N GLY A 261 -2.99 21.61 12.06
CA GLY A 261 -3.23 22.08 10.71
C GLY A 261 -3.35 20.95 9.67
N SER A 262 -2.88 19.75 10.00
CA SER A 262 -2.93 18.58 9.11
C SER A 262 -4.25 17.83 9.10
N LEU A 263 -5.25 18.25 9.90
CA LEU A 263 -6.55 17.59 9.96
C LEU A 263 -7.24 17.59 8.58
N GLY A 264 -7.69 16.42 8.14
CA GLY A 264 -8.34 16.23 6.84
C GLY A 264 -7.39 15.87 5.69
N ILE A 265 -6.08 15.88 5.93
CA ILE A 265 -5.12 15.30 4.98
C ILE A 265 -5.19 13.78 5.13
N PRO A 266 -5.39 13.02 4.01
CA PRO A 266 -5.42 11.56 4.06
C PRO A 266 -4.23 10.98 4.82
N GLU A 267 -4.50 10.00 5.69
CA GLU A 267 -3.53 9.30 6.55
C GLU A 267 -2.88 10.12 7.67
N PHE A 268 -2.96 11.46 7.65
CA PHE A 268 -2.36 12.34 8.66
C PHE A 268 -3.36 13.03 9.57
N GLY A 269 -4.62 13.05 9.24
CA GLY A 269 -5.62 13.86 9.93
C GLY A 269 -6.97 13.18 10.11
N THR A 270 -6.99 11.90 10.44
CA THR A 270 -8.23 11.14 10.72
C THR A 270 -8.53 11.06 12.21
#